data_02254b938608a592f1c6655551e1c4f4
#
_entry.id   02254b938608a592f1c6655551e1c4f4
#
_cell.length_a   1.000
_cell.length_b   1.000
_cell.length_c   1.000
_cell.angle_alpha   90.00
_cell.angle_beta   90.00
_cell.angle_gamma   90.00
#
_symmetry.space_group_name_H-M   'P 1'
#
loop_
_entity.id
_entity.type
_entity.pdbx_description
1 polymer ?
#
loop_
_entity_poly.entity_id
_entity_poly.type
_entity_poly.pdbx_seq_one_letter_code
_entity_poly.pdbx_strand_id
1 'polypeptide(L)'
;MAGIQKRVTLNDVANYCGLSRSLVAFIISGSGYRNSTPENRQKVAEAVKALNYRSNTAARELRARRSSTIGVAMPMSGTGIYGNMALELQREINKRGLSSLFSFWGGDDSQEKHAQIIRPFFERNLGGVISWDPAPCFHEERIPTVIYGYRSELYDYIVLDEEQMIIQSLEHLKRFGHRKIGILSVGERNRYFRKHVSSCGLETRPEWIFELAFWSRRPFDAFGKFYKECGGVLPDALICHSDTEAIAAISSASNLGIRVPEDLSMIVLDSSFMTSLLCPALDSFDLDFARMAEQLIVFLLDRIENPDAPLRSAQIMPQLVHRKSVIERK
;
A
#
# COMPACT_ATOMS: atom_id res chain seq x y z
N MET A 1 -4.40 39.97 -8.91
CA MET A 1 -3.26 39.38 -8.19
C MET A 1 -3.51 39.54 -6.71
N ALA A 2 -3.93 38.50 -6.01
CA ALA A 2 -4.08 38.54 -4.55
C ALA A 2 -2.67 38.55 -3.95
N GLY A 3 -2.38 39.61 -3.16
CA GLY A 3 -1.09 39.81 -2.53
C GLY A 3 -0.76 38.64 -1.60
N ILE A 4 0.43 38.05 -1.73
CA ILE A 4 0.96 37.02 -0.85
C ILE A 4 1.04 37.63 0.54
N GLN A 5 0.11 37.26 1.42
CA GLN A 5 0.12 37.69 2.82
C GLN A 5 1.43 37.23 3.47
N LYS A 6 2.19 38.20 4.00
CA LYS A 6 3.49 37.93 4.65
C LYS A 6 3.27 36.94 5.79
N ARG A 7 3.92 35.76 5.69
CA ARG A 7 3.77 34.70 6.67
C ARG A 7 4.32 35.17 8.03
N VAL A 8 3.52 35.02 9.08
CA VAL A 8 3.93 35.30 10.46
C VAL A 8 5.15 34.45 10.82
N THR A 9 6.15 35.09 11.40
CA THR A 9 7.43 34.47 11.78
C THR A 9 7.52 34.22 13.28
N LEU A 10 8.49 33.41 13.69
CA LEU A 10 8.78 33.20 15.11
C LEU A 10 9.18 34.52 15.84
N ASN A 11 9.79 35.46 15.10
CA ASN A 11 10.12 36.78 15.65
C ASN A 11 8.84 37.60 15.95
N ASP A 12 7.83 37.51 15.10
CA ASP A 12 6.56 38.20 15.34
C ASP A 12 5.86 37.69 16.59
N VAL A 13 5.91 36.35 16.82
CA VAL A 13 5.40 35.74 18.06
C VAL A 13 6.21 36.19 19.26
N ALA A 14 7.53 36.22 19.17
CA ALA A 14 8.41 36.67 20.25
C ALA A 14 8.17 38.12 20.63
N ASN A 15 8.04 38.99 19.64
CA ASN A 15 7.71 40.42 19.83
C ASN A 15 6.34 40.58 20.50
N TYR A 16 5.33 39.84 20.07
CA TYR A 16 4.00 39.89 20.63
C TYR A 16 3.94 39.50 22.11
N CYS A 17 4.74 38.46 22.49
CA CYS A 17 4.81 37.97 23.88
C CYS A 17 5.72 38.81 24.78
N GLY A 18 6.59 39.65 24.22
CA GLY A 18 7.67 40.31 24.96
C GLY A 18 8.73 39.32 25.49
N LEU A 19 8.93 38.17 24.80
CA LEU A 19 9.87 37.12 25.19
C LEU A 19 10.97 36.96 24.16
N SER A 20 12.10 36.38 24.60
CA SER A 20 13.21 36.09 23.67
C SER A 20 12.76 35.04 22.62
N ARG A 21 13.25 35.20 21.38
CA ARG A 21 13.00 34.23 20.29
C ARG A 21 13.37 32.80 20.66
N SER A 22 14.46 32.63 21.43
CA SER A 22 14.92 31.31 21.88
C SER A 22 13.92 30.65 22.84
N LEU A 23 13.41 31.42 23.81
CA LEU A 23 12.41 30.93 24.77
C LEU A 23 11.10 30.54 24.07
N VAL A 24 10.62 31.40 23.15
CA VAL A 24 9.44 31.11 22.34
C VAL A 24 9.64 29.84 21.48
N ALA A 25 10.81 29.68 20.84
CA ALA A 25 11.16 28.48 20.09
C ALA A 25 11.14 27.22 20.96
N PHE A 26 11.70 27.28 22.16
CA PHE A 26 11.71 26.18 23.13
C PHE A 26 10.30 25.80 23.59
N ILE A 27 9.46 26.77 23.87
CA ILE A 27 8.07 26.52 24.31
C ILE A 27 7.27 25.87 23.18
N ILE A 28 7.36 26.39 21.95
CA ILE A 28 6.63 25.87 20.77
C ILE A 28 7.12 24.45 20.38
N SER A 29 8.41 24.19 20.52
CA SER A 29 8.98 22.84 20.21
C SER A 29 8.70 21.78 21.26
N GLY A 30 8.24 22.16 22.46
CA GLY A 30 8.04 21.26 23.60
C GLY A 30 9.35 20.86 24.30
N SER A 31 10.52 21.11 23.71
CA SER A 31 11.83 20.70 24.27
C SER A 31 12.21 21.46 25.55
N GLY A 32 11.71 22.68 25.71
CA GLY A 32 11.92 23.53 26.89
C GLY A 32 10.73 23.65 27.84
N TYR A 33 9.74 22.78 27.69
CA TYR A 33 8.48 22.92 28.44
C TYR A 33 8.67 22.87 29.96
N ARG A 34 9.63 22.09 30.47
CA ARG A 34 9.95 21.98 31.91
C ARG A 34 10.74 23.19 32.44
N ASN A 35 11.43 23.93 31.59
CA ASN A 35 12.29 25.06 31.95
C ASN A 35 11.61 26.42 31.72
N SER A 36 10.31 26.45 31.36
CA SER A 36 9.53 27.66 31.18
C SER A 36 8.44 27.78 32.24
N THR A 37 8.16 29.02 32.66
CA THR A 37 7.08 29.26 33.63
C THR A 37 5.72 29.01 32.98
N PRO A 38 4.69 28.59 33.75
CA PRO A 38 3.32 28.43 33.23
C PRO A 38 2.81 29.71 32.55
N GLU A 39 3.14 30.88 33.12
CA GLU A 39 2.75 32.19 32.58
C GLU A 39 3.36 32.43 31.18
N ASN A 40 4.65 32.14 30.96
CA ASN A 40 5.28 32.29 29.66
C ASN A 40 4.70 31.34 28.62
N ARG A 41 4.33 30.11 29.03
CA ARG A 41 3.66 29.16 28.15
C ARG A 41 2.30 29.64 27.68
N GLN A 42 1.52 30.22 28.61
CA GLN A 42 0.22 30.79 28.29
C GLN A 42 0.36 32.00 27.35
N LYS A 43 1.26 32.95 27.61
CA LYS A 43 1.54 34.09 26.72
C LYS A 43 1.89 33.62 25.29
N VAL A 44 2.73 32.58 25.17
CA VAL A 44 3.10 32.04 23.85
C VAL A 44 1.92 31.39 23.16
N ALA A 45 1.10 30.61 23.90
CA ALA A 45 -0.08 29.97 23.33
C ALA A 45 -1.11 31.00 22.82
N GLU A 46 -1.34 32.06 23.56
CA GLU A 46 -2.22 33.18 23.19
C GLU A 46 -1.70 33.91 21.94
N ALA A 47 -0.38 34.19 21.88
CA ALA A 47 0.23 34.82 20.73
C ALA A 47 0.17 33.95 19.47
N VAL A 48 0.45 32.67 19.59
CA VAL A 48 0.34 31.70 18.48
C VAL A 48 -1.05 31.68 17.91
N LYS A 49 -2.08 31.72 18.79
CA LYS A 49 -3.49 31.77 18.37
C LYS A 49 -3.85 33.13 17.75
N ALA A 50 -3.48 34.23 18.39
CA ALA A 50 -3.82 35.55 17.95
C ALA A 50 -3.19 35.92 16.59
N LEU A 51 -1.94 35.49 16.37
CA LEU A 51 -1.22 35.71 15.13
C LEU A 51 -1.44 34.64 14.06
N ASN A 52 -2.23 33.60 14.35
CA ASN A 52 -2.37 32.40 13.51
C ASN A 52 -0.99 31.84 13.07
N TYR A 53 -0.04 31.84 14.00
CA TYR A 53 1.32 31.39 13.72
C TYR A 53 1.34 29.88 13.47
N ARG A 54 1.94 29.47 12.37
CA ARG A 54 2.23 28.07 12.07
C ARG A 54 3.75 27.89 12.04
N SER A 55 4.26 26.95 12.85
CA SER A 55 5.68 26.65 12.87
C SER A 55 6.16 26.27 11.46
N ASN A 56 7.31 26.81 11.07
CA ASN A 56 7.93 26.42 9.80
C ASN A 56 8.70 25.11 10.02
N THR A 57 8.10 24.00 9.59
CA THR A 57 8.68 22.65 9.69
C THR A 57 10.03 22.57 8.96
N ALA A 58 10.11 23.17 7.76
CA ALA A 58 11.35 23.20 6.98
C ALA A 58 12.52 23.92 7.70
N ALA A 59 12.23 25.04 8.41
CA ALA A 59 13.25 25.72 9.19
C ALA A 59 13.70 24.94 10.44
N ARG A 60 12.83 24.08 10.98
CA ARG A 60 13.12 23.19 12.09
C ARG A 60 13.96 22.00 11.62
N GLU A 61 13.61 21.39 10.50
CA GLU A 61 14.31 20.30 9.85
C GLU A 61 15.75 20.69 9.43
N LEU A 62 15.91 21.90 8.84
CA LEU A 62 17.22 22.46 8.53
C LEU A 62 18.15 22.60 9.75
N ARG A 63 17.59 22.97 10.90
CA ARG A 63 18.37 23.07 12.15
C ARG A 63 18.68 21.70 12.74
N ALA A 64 17.74 20.76 12.66
CA ALA A 64 17.90 19.40 13.16
C ALA A 64 18.78 18.53 12.25
N ARG A 65 19.07 18.98 11.02
CA ARG A 65 19.72 18.20 9.95
C ARG A 65 19.03 16.85 9.70
N ARG A 66 17.75 16.74 10.05
CA ARG A 66 16.91 15.54 9.86
C ARG A 66 15.55 15.98 9.35
N SER A 67 15.10 15.37 8.29
CA SER A 67 13.73 15.56 7.80
C SER A 67 12.75 14.73 8.62
N SER A 68 11.59 15.32 8.89
CA SER A 68 10.46 14.61 9.49
C SER A 68 9.43 14.16 8.44
N THR A 69 9.76 14.28 7.15
CA THR A 69 8.86 13.93 6.05
C THR A 69 9.27 12.62 5.42
N ILE A 70 8.35 11.67 5.37
CA ILE A 70 8.49 10.37 4.69
C ILE A 70 7.84 10.43 3.34
N GLY A 71 8.56 10.03 2.29
CA GLY A 71 8.03 9.83 0.96
C GLY A 71 7.31 8.47 0.86
N VAL A 72 6.18 8.42 0.18
CA VAL A 72 5.47 7.18 -0.14
C VAL A 72 5.16 7.17 -1.63
N ALA A 73 5.84 6.31 -2.37
CA ALA A 73 5.67 6.14 -3.80
C ALA A 73 4.95 4.82 -4.08
N MET A 74 3.76 4.88 -4.65
CA MET A 74 2.94 3.69 -4.84
C MET A 74 1.98 3.80 -6.03
N PRO A 75 1.59 2.65 -6.62
CA PRO A 75 0.59 2.66 -7.66
C PRO A 75 -0.78 3.06 -7.08
N MET A 76 -1.62 3.65 -7.94
CA MET A 76 -3.01 3.95 -7.64
C MET A 76 -3.85 3.49 -8.83
N SER A 77 -4.09 2.21 -8.92
CA SER A 77 -4.98 1.61 -9.90
C SER A 77 -6.32 1.32 -9.25
N GLY A 78 -7.27 2.23 -9.42
CA GLY A 78 -8.61 2.04 -8.87
C GLY A 78 -8.70 2.21 -7.35
N THR A 79 -9.56 1.43 -6.74
CA THR A 79 -9.79 1.35 -5.29
C THR A 79 -9.05 0.14 -4.70
N GLY A 80 -9.42 -0.32 -3.56
CA GLY A 80 -8.95 -1.59 -3.03
C GLY A 80 -7.65 -1.47 -2.23
N ILE A 81 -6.73 -2.39 -2.46
CA ILE A 81 -5.55 -2.63 -1.60
C ILE A 81 -4.63 -1.41 -1.46
N TYR A 82 -4.38 -0.68 -2.54
CA TYR A 82 -3.47 0.48 -2.50
C TYR A 82 -4.04 1.64 -1.68
N GLY A 83 -5.35 1.89 -1.78
CA GLY A 83 -6.02 2.91 -0.97
C GLY A 83 -5.99 2.57 0.52
N ASN A 84 -6.24 1.32 0.89
CA ASN A 84 -6.15 0.85 2.27
C ASN A 84 -4.73 0.96 2.81
N MET A 85 -3.72 0.54 2.04
CA MET A 85 -2.33 0.66 2.45
C MET A 85 -1.90 2.11 2.61
N ALA A 86 -2.28 3.01 1.67
CA ALA A 86 -1.99 4.45 1.79
C ALA A 86 -2.57 5.04 3.08
N LEU A 87 -3.80 4.67 3.42
CA LEU A 87 -4.46 5.13 4.63
C LEU A 87 -3.73 4.64 5.90
N GLU A 88 -3.36 3.37 5.96
CA GLU A 88 -2.66 2.83 7.13
C GLU A 88 -1.22 3.38 7.24
N LEU A 89 -0.50 3.54 6.13
CA LEU A 89 0.81 4.23 6.13
C LEU A 89 0.68 5.67 6.65
N GLN A 90 -0.34 6.41 6.19
CA GLN A 90 -0.60 7.76 6.67
C GLN A 90 -0.86 7.79 8.18
N ARG A 91 -1.65 6.84 8.69
CA ARG A 91 -1.94 6.71 10.13
C ARG A 91 -0.67 6.41 10.93
N GLU A 92 0.13 5.46 10.47
CA GLU A 92 1.38 5.06 11.15
C GLU A 92 2.44 6.17 11.14
N ILE A 93 2.58 6.90 10.04
CA ILE A 93 3.46 8.08 9.94
C ILE A 93 3.00 9.15 10.94
N ASN A 94 1.71 9.45 10.98
CA ASN A 94 1.15 10.46 11.88
C ASN A 94 1.28 10.07 13.37
N LYS A 95 1.07 8.81 13.75
CA LYS A 95 1.27 8.31 15.12
C LYS A 95 2.68 8.61 15.65
N ARG A 96 3.67 8.64 14.77
CA ARG A 96 5.07 8.95 15.10
C ARG A 96 5.43 10.43 15.01
N GLY A 97 4.44 11.30 14.78
CA GLY A 97 4.63 12.74 14.65
C GLY A 97 5.39 13.15 13.38
N LEU A 98 5.47 12.25 12.39
CA LEU A 98 6.08 12.49 11.10
C LEU A 98 5.06 13.03 10.10
N SER A 99 5.54 13.64 9.02
CA SER A 99 4.76 14.08 7.87
C SER A 99 4.94 13.11 6.71
N SER A 100 4.00 13.07 5.78
CA SER A 100 4.10 12.24 4.58
C SER A 100 3.98 13.07 3.30
N LEU A 101 4.67 12.62 2.27
CA LEU A 101 4.52 13.07 0.89
C LEU A 101 4.19 11.85 0.04
N PHE A 102 2.97 11.78 -0.48
CA PHE A 102 2.55 10.71 -1.37
C PHE A 102 2.77 11.10 -2.84
N SER A 103 3.28 10.15 -3.62
CA SER A 103 3.31 10.20 -5.07
C SER A 103 2.68 8.94 -5.62
N PHE A 104 1.70 9.11 -6.50
CA PHE A 104 0.95 8.01 -7.08
C PHE A 104 1.17 7.94 -8.57
N TRP A 105 1.27 6.72 -9.11
CA TRP A 105 1.28 6.50 -10.56
C TRP A 105 0.12 5.59 -10.98
N GLY A 106 -0.33 5.75 -12.22
CA GLY A 106 -1.34 4.91 -12.85
C GLY A 106 -0.72 3.82 -13.72
N GLY A 107 -1.50 2.83 -14.10
CA GLY A 107 -1.04 1.61 -14.74
C GLY A 107 -0.43 1.73 -16.15
N ASP A 108 -0.44 2.90 -16.79
CA ASP A 108 0.15 3.11 -18.11
C ASP A 108 1.43 3.97 -18.07
N ASP A 109 1.95 4.22 -16.87
CA ASP A 109 3.09 5.12 -16.75
C ASP A 109 4.38 4.42 -17.20
N SER A 110 5.01 4.96 -18.22
CA SER A 110 6.34 4.55 -18.67
C SER A 110 7.38 4.83 -17.55
N GLN A 111 8.58 4.23 -17.66
CA GLN A 111 9.67 4.52 -16.73
C GLN A 111 10.00 6.02 -16.65
N GLU A 112 9.88 6.75 -17.77
CA GLU A 112 10.07 8.20 -17.79
C GLU A 112 9.02 8.94 -16.96
N LYS A 113 7.76 8.50 -17.02
CA LYS A 113 6.71 9.07 -16.18
C LYS A 113 6.88 8.72 -14.72
N HIS A 114 7.32 7.48 -14.39
CA HIS A 114 7.70 7.12 -13.04
C HIS A 114 8.78 8.05 -12.48
N ALA A 115 9.85 8.30 -13.25
CA ALA A 115 10.90 9.23 -12.85
C ALA A 115 10.36 10.64 -12.58
N GLN A 116 9.41 11.13 -13.38
CA GLN A 116 8.76 12.43 -13.15
C GLN A 116 7.90 12.43 -11.88
N ILE A 117 7.19 11.33 -11.61
CA ILE A 117 6.29 11.20 -10.44
C ILE A 117 7.08 11.18 -9.13
N ILE A 118 8.26 10.54 -9.10
CA ILE A 118 9.12 10.47 -7.91
C ILE A 118 10.08 11.66 -7.79
N ARG A 119 10.24 12.47 -8.83
CA ARG A 119 11.12 13.66 -8.84
C ARG A 119 10.91 14.59 -7.64
N PRO A 120 9.66 14.88 -7.19
CA PRO A 120 9.44 15.70 -5.99
C PRO A 120 10.09 15.15 -4.72
N PHE A 121 10.45 13.87 -4.67
CA PHE A 121 11.14 13.26 -3.55
C PHE A 121 12.60 13.71 -3.48
N PHE A 122 13.23 13.92 -4.63
CA PHE A 122 14.62 14.40 -4.72
C PHE A 122 14.72 15.92 -4.51
N GLU A 123 13.69 16.66 -4.92
CA GLU A 123 13.63 18.12 -4.75
C GLU A 123 13.33 18.53 -3.29
N ARG A 124 12.89 17.58 -2.47
CA ARG A 124 12.57 17.81 -1.06
C ARG A 124 13.49 17.01 -0.17
N ASN A 125 13.84 17.59 0.95
CA ASN A 125 14.64 16.88 1.96
C ASN A 125 13.73 15.87 2.66
N LEU A 126 13.68 14.62 2.18
CA LEU A 126 12.95 13.51 2.82
C LEU A 126 13.83 12.82 3.85
N GLY A 127 13.19 12.32 4.92
CA GLY A 127 13.87 11.47 5.90
C GLY A 127 14.10 10.05 5.36
N GLY A 128 13.19 9.58 4.51
CA GLY A 128 13.27 8.27 3.86
C GLY A 128 12.05 8.03 2.97
N VAL A 129 12.03 6.90 2.27
CA VAL A 129 11.00 6.55 1.29
C VAL A 129 10.49 5.13 1.51
N ILE A 130 9.18 4.94 1.40
CA ILE A 130 8.54 3.64 1.18
C ILE A 130 8.09 3.62 -0.28
N SER A 131 8.50 2.60 -1.05
CA SER A 131 8.19 2.52 -2.46
C SER A 131 7.71 1.12 -2.87
N TRP A 132 6.80 1.06 -3.82
CA TRP A 132 6.47 -0.15 -4.58
C TRP A 132 7.41 -0.39 -5.76
N ASP A 133 8.13 0.63 -6.19
CA ASP A 133 9.11 0.50 -7.26
C ASP A 133 10.53 0.47 -6.65
N PRO A 134 11.32 -0.60 -6.89
CA PRO A 134 12.70 -0.69 -6.45
C PRO A 134 13.65 0.16 -7.32
N ALA A 135 13.22 1.36 -7.73
CA ALA A 135 13.98 2.24 -8.61
C ALA A 135 15.40 2.50 -8.08
N PRO A 136 16.46 2.24 -8.89
CA PRO A 136 17.86 2.39 -8.45
C PRO A 136 18.22 3.81 -8.02
N CYS A 137 17.52 4.82 -8.51
CA CYS A 137 17.76 6.23 -8.20
C CYS A 137 17.68 6.56 -6.69
N PHE A 138 16.86 5.87 -5.91
CA PHE A 138 16.85 6.08 -4.45
C PHE A 138 18.16 5.62 -3.80
N HIS A 139 18.79 4.56 -4.30
CA HIS A 139 20.07 4.08 -3.84
C HIS A 139 21.21 5.02 -4.25
N GLU A 140 21.19 5.48 -5.49
CA GLU A 140 22.18 6.43 -6.05
C GLU A 140 22.18 7.74 -5.24
N GLU A 141 21.01 8.25 -4.88
CA GLU A 141 20.83 9.45 -4.05
C GLU A 141 20.95 9.18 -2.54
N ARG A 142 21.25 7.94 -2.14
CA ARG A 142 21.41 7.51 -0.74
C ARG A 142 20.22 7.85 0.16
N ILE A 143 19.02 7.78 -0.38
CA ILE A 143 17.80 7.98 0.39
C ILE A 143 17.45 6.67 1.10
N PRO A 144 17.32 6.65 2.44
CA PRO A 144 16.85 5.48 3.17
C PRO A 144 15.52 4.99 2.57
N THR A 145 15.48 3.76 2.09
CA THR A 145 14.33 3.25 1.34
C THR A 145 13.97 1.84 1.78
N VAL A 146 12.66 1.58 1.86
CA VAL A 146 12.08 0.25 2.06
C VAL A 146 11.12 -0.05 0.91
N ILE A 147 11.23 -1.23 0.31
CA ILE A 147 10.39 -1.67 -0.80
C ILE A 147 9.26 -2.56 -0.27
N TYR A 148 8.06 -2.36 -0.80
CA TYR A 148 6.93 -3.25 -0.60
C TYR A 148 6.50 -3.92 -1.90
N GLY A 149 6.24 -5.23 -1.82
CA GLY A 149 5.69 -6.02 -2.94
C GLY A 149 6.73 -6.62 -3.87
N TYR A 150 8.00 -6.20 -3.79
CA TYR A 150 9.09 -6.74 -4.61
C TYR A 150 10.30 -7.13 -3.74
N ARG A 151 10.98 -8.21 -4.11
CA ARG A 151 12.29 -8.57 -3.56
C ARG A 151 13.35 -7.62 -4.11
N SER A 152 14.33 -7.28 -3.31
CA SER A 152 15.38 -6.34 -3.70
C SER A 152 16.75 -6.78 -3.15
N GLU A 153 17.81 -6.56 -3.92
CA GLU A 153 19.20 -6.70 -3.50
C GLU A 153 19.81 -5.34 -3.08
N LEU A 154 19.08 -4.24 -3.26
CA LEU A 154 19.53 -2.88 -2.97
C LEU A 154 18.86 -2.28 -1.73
N TYR A 155 17.70 -2.80 -1.33
CA TYR A 155 16.86 -2.19 -0.29
C TYR A 155 16.33 -3.23 0.70
N ASP A 156 16.02 -2.79 1.91
CA ASP A 156 15.13 -3.53 2.79
C ASP A 156 13.78 -3.72 2.08
N TYR A 157 13.15 -4.90 2.24
CA TYR A 157 11.87 -5.13 1.60
C TYR A 157 10.92 -5.98 2.43
N ILE A 158 9.63 -5.79 2.17
CA ILE A 158 8.55 -6.62 2.70
C ILE A 158 7.70 -7.11 1.54
N VAL A 159 7.45 -8.43 1.48
CA VAL A 159 6.64 -9.07 0.45
C VAL A 159 5.57 -9.96 1.08
N LEU A 160 4.50 -10.22 0.33
CA LEU A 160 3.54 -11.27 0.68
C LEU A 160 4.11 -12.65 0.31
N ASP A 161 3.71 -13.68 1.05
CA ASP A 161 4.01 -15.08 0.71
C ASP A 161 3.03 -15.58 -0.36
N GLU A 162 3.21 -15.06 -1.58
CA GLU A 162 2.31 -15.37 -2.70
C GLU A 162 2.27 -16.86 -3.04
N GLU A 163 3.38 -17.59 -2.87
CA GLU A 163 3.42 -19.02 -3.12
C GLU A 163 2.53 -19.77 -2.12
N GLN A 164 2.61 -19.45 -0.83
CA GLN A 164 1.75 -20.03 0.19
C GLN A 164 0.29 -19.61 0.04
N MET A 165 0.02 -18.39 -0.39
CA MET A 165 -1.36 -17.95 -0.70
C MET A 165 -1.99 -18.82 -1.80
N ILE A 166 -1.23 -19.15 -2.85
CA ILE A 166 -1.68 -20.06 -3.91
C ILE A 166 -1.91 -21.47 -3.36
N ILE A 167 -0.97 -22.03 -2.59
CA ILE A 167 -1.10 -23.36 -1.99
C ILE A 167 -2.34 -23.44 -1.11
N GLN A 168 -2.54 -22.47 -0.21
CA GLN A 168 -3.70 -22.43 0.67
C GLN A 168 -5.02 -22.29 -0.11
N SER A 169 -5.03 -21.52 -1.20
CA SER A 169 -6.20 -21.42 -2.08
C SER A 169 -6.55 -22.77 -2.70
N LEU A 170 -5.56 -23.51 -3.21
CA LEU A 170 -5.74 -24.83 -3.81
C LEU A 170 -6.23 -25.85 -2.78
N GLU A 171 -5.63 -25.88 -1.60
CA GLU A 171 -6.02 -26.76 -0.49
C GLU A 171 -7.45 -26.46 0.00
N HIS A 172 -7.78 -25.15 0.10
CA HIS A 172 -9.13 -24.72 0.47
C HIS A 172 -10.17 -25.19 -0.54
N LEU A 173 -9.94 -24.97 -1.84
CA LEU A 173 -10.84 -25.42 -2.91
C LEU A 173 -10.98 -26.95 -2.93
N LYS A 174 -9.87 -27.69 -2.76
CA LYS A 174 -9.89 -29.14 -2.66
C LYS A 174 -10.74 -29.65 -1.50
N ARG A 175 -10.62 -29.01 -0.32
CA ARG A 175 -11.41 -29.37 0.88
C ARG A 175 -12.91 -29.19 0.64
N PHE A 176 -13.31 -28.24 -0.20
CA PHE A 176 -14.69 -28.03 -0.61
C PHE A 176 -15.12 -28.89 -1.83
N GLY A 177 -14.32 -29.89 -2.21
CA GLY A 177 -14.66 -30.85 -3.25
C GLY A 177 -14.38 -30.41 -4.68
N HIS A 178 -13.82 -29.21 -4.90
CA HIS A 178 -13.45 -28.76 -6.24
C HIS A 178 -12.29 -29.59 -6.81
N ARG A 179 -12.31 -29.84 -8.11
CA ARG A 179 -11.29 -30.63 -8.82
C ARG A 179 -10.62 -29.83 -9.93
N LYS A 180 -11.38 -29.05 -10.65
CA LYS A 180 -10.97 -28.29 -11.84
C LYS A 180 -10.80 -26.84 -11.47
N ILE A 181 -9.57 -26.35 -11.49
CA ILE A 181 -9.25 -25.02 -10.98
C ILE A 181 -8.64 -24.16 -12.09
N GLY A 182 -9.10 -22.91 -12.16
CA GLY A 182 -8.52 -21.87 -13.00
C GLY A 182 -7.94 -20.71 -12.18
N ILE A 183 -7.19 -19.86 -12.85
CA ILE A 183 -6.64 -18.64 -12.27
C ILE A 183 -6.68 -17.47 -13.28
N LEU A 184 -7.07 -16.31 -12.76
CA LEU A 184 -6.96 -15.00 -13.41
C LEU A 184 -5.95 -14.17 -12.62
N SER A 185 -4.70 -14.15 -13.05
CA SER A 185 -3.65 -13.46 -12.30
C SER A 185 -2.49 -13.01 -13.19
N VAL A 186 -1.42 -12.51 -12.59
CA VAL A 186 -0.22 -12.01 -13.29
C VAL A 186 1.04 -12.73 -12.81
N GLY A 187 2.01 -12.86 -13.72
CA GLY A 187 3.41 -13.16 -13.41
C GLY A 187 3.64 -14.37 -12.50
N GLU A 188 4.31 -14.14 -11.36
CA GLU A 188 4.73 -15.18 -10.42
C GLU A 188 3.57 -16.01 -9.85
N ARG A 189 2.40 -15.41 -9.63
CA ARG A 189 1.22 -16.12 -9.11
C ARG A 189 0.74 -17.19 -10.08
N ASN A 190 0.75 -16.91 -11.39
CA ASN A 190 0.44 -17.91 -12.40
C ASN A 190 1.51 -19.00 -12.45
N ARG A 191 2.79 -18.66 -12.21
CA ARG A 191 3.89 -19.64 -12.12
C ARG A 191 3.73 -20.55 -10.89
N TYR A 192 3.43 -20.00 -9.72
CA TYR A 192 3.16 -20.78 -8.51
C TYR A 192 1.93 -21.66 -8.67
N PHE A 193 0.87 -21.15 -9.30
CA PHE A 193 -0.31 -21.96 -9.59
C PHE A 193 0.03 -23.18 -10.46
N ARG A 194 0.73 -23.00 -11.58
CA ARG A 194 1.18 -24.12 -12.44
C ARG A 194 2.03 -25.13 -11.69
N LYS A 195 2.91 -24.64 -10.82
CA LYS A 195 3.80 -25.50 -10.01
C LYS A 195 3.02 -26.40 -9.03
N HIS A 196 1.97 -25.87 -8.41
CA HIS A 196 1.34 -26.53 -7.26
C HIS A 196 -0.02 -27.19 -7.56
N VAL A 197 -0.73 -26.82 -8.60
CA VAL A 197 -2.09 -27.33 -8.87
C VAL A 197 -2.14 -28.86 -8.95
N SER A 198 -1.24 -29.50 -9.70
CA SER A 198 -1.19 -30.95 -9.85
C SER A 198 -0.68 -31.64 -8.59
N SER A 199 0.32 -31.07 -7.89
CA SER A 199 0.83 -31.63 -6.63
C SER A 199 -0.21 -31.61 -5.50
N CYS A 200 -1.16 -30.68 -5.54
CA CYS A 200 -2.32 -30.67 -4.67
C CYS A 200 -3.39 -31.72 -5.08
N GLY A 201 -3.18 -32.46 -6.19
CA GLY A 201 -4.14 -33.44 -6.71
C GLY A 201 -5.38 -32.79 -7.37
N LEU A 202 -5.18 -31.61 -7.96
CA LEU A 202 -6.18 -30.85 -8.68
C LEU A 202 -5.84 -30.79 -10.17
N GLU A 203 -6.84 -30.51 -10.98
CA GLU A 203 -6.75 -30.45 -12.44
C GLU A 203 -6.81 -29.00 -12.91
N THR A 204 -6.06 -28.71 -13.96
CA THR A 204 -6.15 -27.46 -14.69
C THR A 204 -5.92 -27.69 -16.17
N ARG A 205 -6.27 -26.71 -16.99
CA ARG A 205 -5.99 -26.69 -18.44
C ARG A 205 -5.27 -25.41 -18.79
N PRO A 206 -4.48 -25.33 -19.87
CA PRO A 206 -3.84 -24.12 -20.33
C PRO A 206 -4.80 -22.94 -20.45
N GLU A 207 -6.02 -23.18 -20.96
CA GLU A 207 -7.07 -22.19 -21.16
C GLU A 207 -7.68 -21.65 -19.86
N TRP A 208 -7.48 -22.34 -18.74
CA TRP A 208 -7.93 -21.91 -17.42
C TRP A 208 -6.89 -21.09 -16.66
N ILE A 209 -5.71 -20.87 -17.26
CA ILE A 209 -4.64 -20.04 -16.69
C ILE A 209 -4.53 -18.76 -17.53
N PHE A 210 -5.27 -17.75 -17.11
CA PHE A 210 -5.36 -16.50 -17.85
C PHE A 210 -4.37 -15.47 -17.30
N GLU A 211 -3.47 -15.00 -18.16
CA GLU A 211 -2.52 -13.94 -17.84
C GLU A 211 -3.20 -12.59 -17.99
N LEU A 212 -3.38 -11.90 -16.88
CA LEU A 212 -3.86 -10.53 -16.88
C LEU A 212 -2.78 -9.60 -17.41
N ALA A 213 -3.16 -8.63 -18.22
CA ALA A 213 -2.24 -7.54 -18.53
C ALA A 213 -1.98 -6.76 -17.24
N PHE A 214 -0.72 -6.68 -16.83
CA PHE A 214 -0.31 -5.89 -15.69
C PHE A 214 -0.84 -4.46 -15.89
N TRP A 215 -1.55 -3.93 -14.91
CA TRP A 215 -2.19 -2.60 -14.99
C TRP A 215 -3.31 -2.46 -16.04
N SER A 216 -4.09 -3.49 -16.30
CA SER A 216 -5.26 -3.33 -17.18
C SER A 216 -6.22 -2.27 -16.62
N ARG A 217 -6.45 -1.22 -17.41
CA ARG A 217 -7.50 -0.23 -17.11
C ARG A 217 -8.91 -0.77 -17.34
N ARG A 218 -9.03 -1.99 -17.85
CA ARG A 218 -10.32 -2.64 -18.19
C ARG A 218 -10.42 -4.03 -17.58
N PRO A 219 -10.46 -4.16 -16.25
CA PRO A 219 -10.62 -5.46 -15.60
C PRO A 219 -11.93 -6.14 -16.02
N PHE A 220 -12.97 -5.36 -16.41
CA PHE A 220 -14.26 -5.86 -16.86
C PHE A 220 -14.19 -6.74 -18.10
N ASP A 221 -13.19 -6.58 -18.96
CA ASP A 221 -13.03 -7.39 -20.17
C ASP A 221 -12.29 -8.72 -19.90
N ALA A 222 -11.64 -8.86 -18.76
CA ALA A 222 -10.76 -10.01 -18.48
C ALA A 222 -11.53 -11.33 -18.40
N PHE A 223 -12.62 -11.37 -17.64
CA PHE A 223 -13.44 -12.59 -17.53
C PHE A 223 -14.11 -12.98 -18.83
N GLY A 224 -14.63 -12.02 -19.60
CA GLY A 224 -15.22 -12.28 -20.91
C GLY A 224 -14.23 -12.88 -21.90
N LYS A 225 -12.97 -12.41 -21.90
CA LYS A 225 -11.88 -12.99 -22.70
C LYS A 225 -11.53 -14.38 -22.21
N PHE A 226 -11.33 -14.56 -20.92
CA PHE A 226 -11.10 -15.86 -20.28
C PHE A 226 -12.20 -16.87 -20.69
N TYR A 227 -13.50 -16.51 -20.55
CA TYR A 227 -14.61 -17.35 -20.91
C TYR A 227 -14.59 -17.77 -22.39
N LYS A 228 -14.26 -16.83 -23.28
CA LYS A 228 -14.12 -17.07 -24.71
C LYS A 228 -12.95 -18.02 -25.02
N GLU A 229 -11.80 -17.81 -24.38
CA GLU A 229 -10.61 -18.67 -24.55
C GLU A 229 -10.84 -20.09 -24.02
N CYS A 230 -11.63 -20.23 -22.97
CA CYS A 230 -12.08 -21.54 -22.46
C CYS A 230 -13.10 -22.24 -23.37
N GLY A 231 -13.54 -21.64 -24.49
CA GLY A 231 -14.61 -22.17 -25.33
C GLY A 231 -15.94 -22.39 -24.59
N GLY A 232 -16.19 -21.62 -23.53
CA GLY A 232 -17.35 -21.73 -22.66
C GLY A 232 -17.28 -22.86 -21.62
N VAL A 233 -16.17 -23.61 -21.57
CA VAL A 233 -15.97 -24.71 -20.58
C VAL A 233 -15.21 -24.18 -19.38
N LEU A 234 -15.94 -23.84 -18.32
CA LEU A 234 -15.36 -23.29 -17.10
C LEU A 234 -14.75 -24.37 -16.18
N PRO A 235 -13.76 -23.96 -15.34
CA PRO A 235 -13.33 -24.76 -14.19
C PRO A 235 -14.43 -24.77 -13.10
N ASP A 236 -14.25 -25.60 -12.08
CA ASP A 236 -15.15 -25.62 -10.90
C ASP A 236 -14.98 -24.38 -10.03
N ALA A 237 -13.77 -23.87 -9.98
CA ALA A 237 -13.43 -22.67 -9.21
C ALA A 237 -12.34 -21.83 -9.89
N LEU A 238 -12.34 -20.54 -9.59
CA LEU A 238 -11.44 -19.55 -10.13
C LEU A 238 -10.72 -18.79 -9.00
N ILE A 239 -9.39 -18.74 -9.07
CA ILE A 239 -8.57 -17.88 -8.21
C ILE A 239 -8.38 -16.54 -8.93
N CYS A 240 -8.82 -15.44 -8.31
CA CYS A 240 -8.74 -14.10 -8.86
C CYS A 240 -7.60 -13.31 -8.23
N HIS A 241 -6.88 -12.53 -9.04
CA HIS A 241 -5.73 -11.74 -8.61
C HIS A 241 -6.08 -10.77 -7.50
N SER A 242 -7.11 -9.96 -7.70
CA SER A 242 -7.57 -8.97 -6.73
C SER A 242 -9.09 -8.86 -6.67
N ASP A 243 -9.59 -8.08 -5.72
CA ASP A 243 -11.01 -7.78 -5.58
C ASP A 243 -11.58 -7.08 -6.82
N THR A 244 -10.81 -6.23 -7.47
CA THR A 244 -11.25 -5.52 -8.69
C THR A 244 -11.55 -6.49 -9.84
N GLU A 245 -10.66 -7.45 -10.09
CA GLU A 245 -10.86 -8.49 -11.09
C GLU A 245 -12.00 -9.43 -10.72
N ALA A 246 -12.15 -9.77 -9.44
CA ALA A 246 -13.23 -10.63 -8.98
C ALA A 246 -14.61 -9.96 -9.10
N ILE A 247 -14.72 -8.67 -8.75
CA ILE A 247 -15.94 -7.88 -8.93
C ILE A 247 -16.33 -7.84 -10.41
N ALA A 248 -15.36 -7.55 -11.27
CA ALA A 248 -15.56 -7.53 -12.71
C ALA A 248 -15.95 -8.92 -13.26
N ALA A 249 -15.31 -9.99 -12.75
CA ALA A 249 -15.62 -11.36 -13.12
C ALA A 249 -17.05 -11.76 -12.73
N ILE A 250 -17.50 -11.42 -11.52
CA ILE A 250 -18.89 -11.69 -11.07
C ILE A 250 -19.89 -10.97 -11.96
N SER A 251 -19.66 -9.69 -12.26
CA SER A 251 -20.53 -8.90 -13.13
C SER A 251 -20.61 -9.51 -14.54
N SER A 252 -19.46 -9.89 -15.12
CA SER A 252 -19.41 -10.52 -16.44
C SER A 252 -20.03 -11.91 -16.45
N ALA A 253 -19.79 -12.72 -15.41
CA ALA A 253 -20.37 -14.04 -15.24
C ALA A 253 -21.92 -13.96 -15.19
N SER A 254 -22.46 -13.02 -14.41
CA SER A 254 -23.89 -12.77 -14.32
C SER A 254 -24.51 -12.44 -15.68
N ASN A 255 -23.85 -11.61 -16.50
CA ASN A 255 -24.30 -11.29 -17.87
C ASN A 255 -24.29 -12.50 -18.81
N LEU A 256 -23.48 -13.51 -18.53
CA LEU A 256 -23.39 -14.77 -19.26
C LEU A 256 -24.33 -15.87 -18.68
N GLY A 257 -25.11 -15.55 -17.65
CA GLY A 257 -25.97 -16.50 -16.96
C GLY A 257 -25.23 -17.47 -16.03
N ILE A 258 -23.96 -17.21 -15.70
CA ILE A 258 -23.11 -18.00 -14.81
C ILE A 258 -23.30 -17.51 -13.39
N ARG A 259 -23.68 -18.38 -12.48
CA ARG A 259 -23.93 -18.06 -11.08
C ARG A 259 -22.67 -18.30 -10.24
N VAL A 260 -22.36 -17.35 -9.39
CA VAL A 260 -21.33 -17.46 -8.37
C VAL A 260 -22.05 -17.54 -7.02
N PRO A 261 -21.84 -18.59 -6.21
CA PRO A 261 -20.86 -19.67 -6.36
C PRO A 261 -21.38 -20.95 -7.05
N GLU A 262 -22.66 -21.05 -7.45
CA GLU A 262 -23.29 -22.31 -7.84
C GLU A 262 -22.64 -22.96 -9.07
N ASP A 263 -22.34 -22.17 -10.10
CA ASP A 263 -21.73 -22.66 -11.35
C ASP A 263 -20.21 -22.49 -11.33
N LEU A 264 -19.71 -21.48 -10.61
CA LEU A 264 -18.28 -21.14 -10.49
C LEU A 264 -17.96 -20.57 -9.10
N SER A 265 -17.20 -21.29 -8.29
CA SER A 265 -16.69 -20.75 -7.03
C SER A 265 -15.53 -19.81 -7.27
N MET A 266 -15.30 -18.83 -6.35
CA MET A 266 -14.23 -17.84 -6.49
C MET A 266 -13.48 -17.61 -5.19
N ILE A 267 -12.13 -17.47 -5.28
CA ILE A 267 -11.25 -16.99 -4.22
C ILE A 267 -10.49 -15.77 -4.73
N VAL A 268 -10.25 -14.80 -3.85
CA VAL A 268 -9.51 -13.57 -4.15
C VAL A 268 -8.20 -13.54 -3.37
N LEU A 269 -7.08 -13.28 -4.05
CA LEU A 269 -5.76 -13.19 -3.41
C LEU A 269 -5.58 -11.83 -2.73
N ASP A 270 -5.66 -10.74 -3.47
CA ASP A 270 -5.54 -9.38 -2.92
C ASP A 270 -6.91 -8.80 -2.63
N SER A 271 -7.24 -8.67 -1.34
CA SER A 271 -8.58 -8.23 -0.95
C SER A 271 -8.57 -6.94 -0.13
N SER A 272 -9.58 -6.12 -0.39
CA SER A 272 -10.00 -5.03 0.48
C SER A 272 -11.28 -5.42 1.24
N PHE A 273 -11.78 -4.51 2.07
CA PHE A 273 -13.06 -4.70 2.77
C PHE A 273 -14.25 -4.93 1.82
N MET A 274 -14.11 -4.52 0.55
CA MET A 274 -15.16 -4.69 -0.47
C MET A 274 -15.58 -6.15 -0.66
N THR A 275 -14.63 -7.09 -0.54
CA THR A 275 -14.91 -8.53 -0.69
C THR A 275 -15.96 -9.05 0.30
N SER A 276 -16.05 -8.45 1.47
CA SER A 276 -17.03 -8.80 2.51
C SER A 276 -18.42 -8.21 2.25
N LEU A 277 -18.54 -7.16 1.43
CA LEU A 277 -19.79 -6.44 1.14
C LEU A 277 -20.51 -6.95 -0.10
N LEU A 278 -19.86 -7.79 -0.89
CA LEU A 278 -20.45 -8.34 -2.12
C LEU A 278 -21.51 -9.41 -1.82
N CYS A 279 -22.29 -9.71 -2.82
CA CYS A 279 -23.23 -10.83 -2.82
C CYS A 279 -22.97 -11.73 -4.05
N PRO A 280 -22.38 -12.93 -3.83
CA PRO A 280 -21.92 -13.47 -2.55
C PRO A 280 -20.68 -12.73 -1.98
N ALA A 281 -20.54 -12.71 -0.65
CA ALA A 281 -19.30 -12.26 -0.02
C ALA A 281 -18.15 -13.22 -0.39
N LEU A 282 -16.99 -12.65 -0.81
CA LEU A 282 -15.92 -13.43 -1.42
C LEU A 282 -14.96 -14.03 -0.38
N ASP A 283 -14.64 -15.30 -0.56
CA ASP A 283 -13.52 -15.95 0.09
C ASP A 283 -12.23 -15.25 -0.33
N SER A 284 -11.43 -14.81 0.60
CA SER A 284 -10.28 -13.96 0.28
C SER A 284 -9.24 -13.93 1.40
N PHE A 285 -8.04 -13.49 1.09
CA PHE A 285 -7.02 -13.26 2.11
C PHE A 285 -7.20 -11.91 2.79
N ASP A 286 -7.14 -11.91 4.12
CA ASP A 286 -7.07 -10.67 4.92
C ASP A 286 -5.61 -10.21 4.96
N LEU A 287 -5.35 -9.06 4.34
CA LEU A 287 -4.00 -8.55 4.16
C LEU A 287 -3.42 -7.80 5.37
N ASP A 288 -4.21 -7.57 6.43
CA ASP A 288 -3.79 -6.83 7.64
C ASP A 288 -2.90 -5.61 7.33
N PHE A 289 -3.46 -4.67 6.58
CA PHE A 289 -2.73 -3.47 6.11
C PHE A 289 -2.13 -2.65 7.27
N ALA A 290 -2.76 -2.67 8.45
CA ALA A 290 -2.26 -1.95 9.61
C ALA A 290 -0.91 -2.52 10.09
N ARG A 291 -0.82 -3.85 10.22
CA ARG A 291 0.42 -4.53 10.58
C ARG A 291 1.51 -4.36 9.53
N MET A 292 1.14 -4.43 8.24
CA MET A 292 2.09 -4.22 7.16
C MET A 292 2.65 -2.79 7.16
N ALA A 293 1.79 -1.79 7.33
CA ALA A 293 2.20 -0.38 7.41
C ALA A 293 3.12 -0.13 8.61
N GLU A 294 2.80 -0.69 9.77
CA GLU A 294 3.66 -0.62 10.95
C GLU A 294 5.05 -1.20 10.68
N GLN A 295 5.13 -2.40 10.10
CA GLN A 295 6.42 -3.04 9.80
C GLN A 295 7.25 -2.25 8.78
N LEU A 296 6.62 -1.71 7.73
CA LEU A 296 7.29 -0.87 6.73
C LEU A 296 7.91 0.37 7.37
N ILE A 297 7.17 1.03 8.27
CA ILE A 297 7.67 2.21 8.98
C ILE A 297 8.78 1.84 9.96
N VAL A 298 8.66 0.72 10.69
CA VAL A 298 9.72 0.24 11.59
C VAL A 298 11.02 -0.05 10.81
N PHE A 299 10.92 -0.73 9.67
CA PHE A 299 12.08 -0.99 8.80
C PHE A 299 12.72 0.31 8.31
N LEU A 300 11.89 1.27 7.88
CA LEU A 300 12.38 2.55 7.38
C LEU A 300 13.08 3.38 8.47
N LEU A 301 12.47 3.50 9.65
CA LEU A 301 13.05 4.27 10.76
C LEU A 301 14.37 3.68 11.22
N ASP A 302 14.46 2.36 11.29
CA ASP A 302 15.71 1.69 11.64
C ASP A 302 16.78 1.87 10.55
N ARG A 303 16.41 1.85 9.26
CA ARG A 303 17.33 2.17 8.15
C ARG A 303 17.83 3.63 8.22
N ILE A 304 16.97 4.57 8.62
CA ILE A 304 17.35 5.97 8.82
C ILE A 304 18.37 6.12 9.97
N GLU A 305 18.19 5.36 11.04
CA GLU A 305 19.11 5.39 12.19
C GLU A 305 20.40 4.61 11.94
N ASN A 306 20.32 3.54 11.16
CA ASN A 306 21.41 2.60 10.88
C ASN A 306 21.60 2.41 9.37
N PRO A 307 22.10 3.42 8.62
CA PRO A 307 22.16 3.38 7.16
C PRO A 307 23.04 2.26 6.60
N ASP A 308 24.10 1.88 7.32
CA ASP A 308 25.07 0.87 6.91
C ASP A 308 24.72 -0.55 7.42
N ALA A 309 23.60 -0.74 8.11
CA ALA A 309 23.18 -2.06 8.58
C ALA A 309 22.93 -3.02 7.40
N PRO A 310 23.14 -4.35 7.56
CA PRO A 310 22.79 -5.33 6.53
C PRO A 310 21.34 -5.20 6.08
N LEU A 311 21.07 -5.52 4.81
CA LEU A 311 19.73 -5.50 4.27
C LEU A 311 18.85 -6.55 4.97
N ARG A 312 17.60 -6.18 5.20
CA ARG A 312 16.60 -7.02 5.86
C ARG A 312 15.45 -7.29 4.94
N SER A 313 14.80 -8.41 5.17
CA SER A 313 13.57 -8.75 4.47
C SER A 313 12.58 -9.37 5.43
N ALA A 314 11.30 -9.18 5.13
CA ALA A 314 10.22 -9.91 5.77
C ALA A 314 9.24 -10.44 4.73
N GLN A 315 8.68 -11.62 5.02
CA GLN A 315 7.64 -12.23 4.23
C GLN A 315 6.40 -12.36 5.13
N ILE A 316 5.28 -11.85 4.66
CA ILE A 316 4.03 -11.84 5.41
C ILE A 316 3.08 -12.83 4.76
N MET A 317 2.52 -13.73 5.58
CA MET A 317 1.45 -14.63 5.16
C MET A 317 0.10 -14.09 5.64
N PRO A 318 -0.78 -13.64 4.72
CA PRO A 318 -2.14 -13.23 5.06
C PRO A 318 -3.01 -14.43 5.46
N GLN A 319 -4.06 -14.18 6.21
CA GLN A 319 -5.01 -15.20 6.61
C GLN A 319 -6.12 -15.39 5.56
N LEU A 320 -6.31 -16.62 5.10
CA LEU A 320 -7.47 -16.96 4.26
C LEU A 320 -8.75 -16.95 5.10
N VAL A 321 -9.73 -16.16 4.67
CA VAL A 321 -11.04 -16.02 5.30
C VAL A 321 -12.10 -16.65 4.42
N HIS A 322 -12.72 -17.71 4.90
CA HIS A 322 -13.86 -18.35 4.22
C HIS A 322 -15.14 -17.51 4.41
N ARG A 323 -15.89 -17.31 3.31
CA ARG A 323 -17.17 -16.57 3.30
C ARG A 323 -18.25 -17.34 2.56
N LYS A 324 -18.69 -16.85 1.38
CA LYS A 324 -19.85 -17.41 0.66
C LYS A 324 -19.60 -17.67 -0.83
N SER A 325 -18.40 -17.38 -1.35
CA SER A 325 -18.10 -17.57 -2.78
C SER A 325 -17.48 -18.92 -3.10
N VAL A 326 -17.22 -19.75 -2.09
CA VAL A 326 -16.82 -21.14 -2.24
C VAL A 326 -17.85 -22.02 -1.53
N ILE A 327 -18.43 -22.99 -2.24
CA ILE A 327 -19.44 -23.93 -1.73
C ILE A 327 -18.94 -25.38 -1.89
N GLU A 328 -19.49 -26.30 -1.11
CA GLU A 328 -19.21 -27.71 -1.28
C GLU A 328 -19.70 -28.22 -2.64
N ARG A 329 -18.83 -28.92 -3.33
CA ARG A 329 -19.16 -29.71 -4.53
C ARG A 329 -19.19 -31.19 -4.17
N LYS A 330 -20.30 -31.83 -4.50
CA LYS A 330 -20.51 -33.27 -4.31
C LYS A 330 -19.89 -34.09 -5.43
#